data_b7e7d127e67684c0399699e8c5412f09
#
_entry.id   b7e7d127e67684c0399699e8c5412f09
#
_cell.length_a   1.000
_cell.length_b   1.000
_cell.length_c   1.000
_cell.angle_alpha   90.00
_cell.angle_beta   90.00
_cell.angle_gamma   90.00
#
_symmetry.space_group_name_H-M   'P 1'
#
loop_
_entity.id
_entity.type
_entity.pdbx_description
1 polymer ?
#
loop_
_entity_poly.entity_id
_entity_poly.type
_entity_poly.pdbx_seq_one_letter_code
_entity_poly.pdbx_strand_id
1 'polypeptide(L)'
;MVEYSLLSSEGVELNDARNIARELDPKILQRIKEKRDKGPLPDLRIKFDAILLRYAKTIITGAAQPSTEDAANLFQLVGALKLVRANSVSRLVSTHLGSAWEEMASLSHLAVSPEADFGVRLKGVDVVFLEGEYLRHTQIKTQRNTLTGSQKGRSISELRLHPRPLFAAAFDVASWTFPPLASSGVERVAGAAFWSKLGIDYADVVGAARACFLGLEDTLFS
;
A
#
# COMPACT_ATOMS: atom_id res chain seq x y z
N MET A 1 -8.78 1.79 -28.87
CA MET A 1 -8.78 2.24 -27.46
C MET A 1 -9.71 1.29 -26.72
N VAL A 2 -9.17 0.26 -26.06
CA VAL A 2 -10.00 -0.66 -25.28
C VAL A 2 -10.29 0.06 -23.96
N GLU A 3 -11.56 0.30 -23.71
CA GLU A 3 -12.05 1.02 -22.55
C GLU A 3 -11.88 0.14 -21.31
N TYR A 4 -10.79 0.32 -20.57
CA TYR A 4 -10.51 -0.38 -19.31
C TYR A 4 -11.36 0.11 -18.12
N SER A 5 -12.31 1.04 -18.38
CA SER A 5 -13.16 1.68 -17.36
C SER A 5 -14.30 0.81 -16.81
N LEU A 6 -14.50 -0.40 -17.31
CA LEU A 6 -15.65 -1.25 -16.95
C LEU A 6 -15.35 -2.43 -16.02
N LEU A 7 -14.13 -2.49 -15.44
CA LEU A 7 -13.83 -3.52 -14.45
C LEU A 7 -14.22 -3.01 -13.04
N SER A 8 -15.52 -3.04 -12.75
CA SER A 8 -16.03 -2.90 -11.41
C SER A 8 -15.45 -4.02 -10.52
N SER A 9 -15.22 -3.71 -9.24
CA SER A 9 -14.59 -4.58 -8.25
C SER A 9 -15.34 -5.90 -7.96
N GLU A 10 -16.44 -6.16 -8.63
CA GLU A 10 -17.31 -7.33 -8.45
C GLU A 10 -17.38 -8.11 -9.75
N GLY A 11 -16.73 -9.29 -9.80
CA GLY A 11 -17.07 -10.29 -10.78
C GLY A 11 -16.07 -10.66 -11.86
N VAL A 12 -14.82 -10.20 -11.82
CA VAL A 12 -13.80 -10.73 -12.76
C VAL A 12 -13.40 -12.13 -12.34
N GLU A 13 -13.69 -13.13 -13.17
CA GLU A 13 -13.26 -14.51 -12.95
C GLU A 13 -11.72 -14.60 -12.91
N LEU A 14 -11.20 -15.63 -12.23
CA LEU A 14 -9.75 -15.85 -12.03
C LEU A 14 -8.94 -15.86 -13.33
N ASN A 15 -9.54 -16.33 -14.44
CA ASN A 15 -8.91 -16.36 -15.75
C ASN A 15 -8.78 -14.96 -16.36
N ASP A 16 -9.75 -14.08 -16.13
CA ASP A 16 -9.73 -12.72 -16.64
C ASP A 16 -8.63 -11.88 -15.97
N ALA A 17 -8.41 -12.06 -14.66
CA ALA A 17 -7.34 -11.38 -13.94
C ALA A 17 -5.95 -11.72 -14.52
N ARG A 18 -5.71 -12.99 -14.88
CA ARG A 18 -4.45 -13.42 -15.51
C ARG A 18 -4.30 -12.86 -16.93
N ASN A 19 -5.38 -12.82 -17.70
CA ASN A 19 -5.36 -12.28 -19.06
C ASN A 19 -5.10 -10.77 -19.03
N ILE A 20 -5.77 -10.03 -18.15
CA ILE A 20 -5.55 -8.60 -17.96
C ILE A 20 -4.07 -8.32 -17.58
N ALA A 21 -3.51 -9.08 -16.64
CA ALA A 21 -2.11 -8.93 -16.26
C ALA A 21 -1.17 -9.16 -17.45
N ARG A 22 -1.40 -10.21 -18.25
CA ARG A 22 -0.58 -10.51 -19.44
C ARG A 22 -0.64 -9.41 -20.51
N GLU A 23 -1.80 -8.81 -20.73
CA GLU A 23 -1.96 -7.70 -21.68
C GLU A 23 -1.34 -6.41 -21.16
N LEU A 24 -1.33 -6.22 -19.83
CA LEU A 24 -0.82 -5.02 -19.19
C LEU A 24 0.71 -5.03 -19.01
N ASP A 25 1.30 -6.21 -18.77
CA ASP A 25 2.73 -6.35 -18.51
C ASP A 25 3.65 -5.69 -19.57
N PRO A 26 3.39 -5.79 -20.90
CA PRO A 26 4.18 -5.08 -21.90
C PRO A 26 4.10 -3.55 -21.76
N LYS A 27 2.92 -3.01 -21.41
CA LYS A 27 2.70 -1.57 -21.22
C LYS A 27 3.39 -1.09 -19.94
N ILE A 28 3.30 -1.89 -18.87
CA ILE A 28 4.01 -1.66 -17.61
C ILE A 28 5.52 -1.59 -17.86
N LEU A 29 6.07 -2.59 -18.56
CA LEU A 29 7.50 -2.63 -18.88
C LEU A 29 7.94 -1.40 -19.68
N GLN A 30 7.15 -1.01 -20.67
CA GLN A 30 7.43 0.20 -21.45
C GLN A 30 7.43 1.45 -20.57
N ARG A 31 6.43 1.60 -19.71
CA ARG A 31 6.32 2.72 -18.79
C ARG A 31 7.48 2.79 -17.79
N ILE A 32 7.91 1.64 -17.26
CA ILE A 32 9.08 1.57 -16.36
C ILE A 32 10.36 1.96 -17.12
N LYS A 33 10.53 1.49 -18.36
CA LYS A 33 11.69 1.91 -19.19
C LYS A 33 11.73 3.43 -19.38
N GLU A 34 10.59 4.06 -19.70
CA GLU A 34 10.49 5.50 -19.84
C GLU A 34 10.82 6.26 -18.54
N LYS A 35 10.39 5.73 -17.38
CA LYS A 35 10.74 6.29 -16.07
C LYS A 35 12.23 6.12 -15.77
N ARG A 36 12.77 4.94 -16.06
CA ARG A 36 14.19 4.62 -15.85
C ARG A 36 15.11 5.48 -16.70
N ASP A 37 14.74 5.76 -17.96
CA ASP A 37 15.51 6.61 -18.86
C ASP A 37 15.58 8.07 -18.37
N LYS A 38 14.56 8.51 -17.63
CA LYS A 38 14.56 9.82 -16.95
C LYS A 38 15.37 9.82 -15.65
N GLY A 39 15.73 8.63 -15.15
CA GLY A 39 16.44 8.45 -13.90
C GLY A 39 15.58 8.61 -12.65
N PRO A 40 16.19 8.43 -11.47
CA PRO A 40 15.50 8.61 -10.20
C PRO A 40 15.01 10.05 -10.03
N LEU A 41 13.84 10.20 -9.43
CA LEU A 41 13.29 11.52 -9.13
C LEU A 41 14.19 12.22 -8.09
N PRO A 42 14.52 13.50 -8.30
CA PRO A 42 15.20 14.29 -7.29
C PRO A 42 14.27 14.51 -6.08
N ASP A 43 14.87 14.75 -4.94
CA ASP A 43 14.16 15.17 -3.71
C ASP A 43 13.03 14.22 -3.28
N LEU A 44 13.26 12.90 -3.41
CA LEU A 44 12.27 11.89 -3.02
C LEU A 44 11.78 12.09 -1.59
N ARG A 45 12.66 12.48 -0.65
CA ARG A 45 12.28 12.74 0.73
C ARG A 45 11.23 13.86 0.83
N ILE A 46 11.38 14.96 0.10
CA ILE A 46 10.41 16.07 0.09
C ILE A 46 9.06 15.58 -0.46
N LYS A 47 9.09 14.73 -1.48
CA LYS A 47 7.87 14.13 -2.04
C LYS A 47 7.19 13.20 -1.06
N PHE A 48 7.94 12.40 -0.30
CA PHE A 48 7.41 11.54 0.76
C PHE A 48 6.76 12.37 1.86
N ASP A 49 7.42 13.43 2.33
CA ASP A 49 6.87 14.33 3.33
C ASP A 49 5.56 14.98 2.83
N ALA A 50 5.47 15.38 1.56
CA ALA A 50 4.26 15.95 0.97
C ALA A 50 3.10 14.93 0.87
N ILE A 51 3.39 13.69 0.48
CA ILE A 51 2.40 12.60 0.45
C ILE A 51 1.86 12.37 1.86
N LEU A 52 2.74 12.16 2.83
CA LEU A 52 2.35 11.84 4.20
C LEU A 52 1.61 13.00 4.87
N LEU A 53 2.01 14.25 4.61
CA LEU A 53 1.29 15.44 5.09
C LEU A 53 -0.15 15.50 4.56
N ARG A 54 -0.37 15.15 3.30
CA ARG A 54 -1.71 15.10 2.71
C ARG A 54 -2.58 14.05 3.40
N TYR A 55 -2.06 12.85 3.62
CA TYR A 55 -2.77 11.80 4.36
C TYR A 55 -2.98 12.17 5.83
N ALA A 56 -2.00 12.79 6.48
CA ALA A 56 -2.14 13.31 7.85
C ALA A 56 -3.30 14.30 7.97
N LYS A 57 -3.43 15.25 7.04
CA LYS A 57 -4.56 16.19 7.00
C LYS A 57 -5.90 15.47 6.91
N THR A 58 -6.00 14.44 6.07
CA THR A 58 -7.23 13.62 5.95
C THR A 58 -7.54 12.89 7.26
N ILE A 59 -6.53 12.34 7.92
CA ILE A 59 -6.68 11.66 9.21
C ILE A 59 -7.16 12.65 10.29
N ILE A 60 -6.54 13.83 10.39
CA ILE A 60 -6.92 14.86 11.35
C ILE A 60 -8.38 15.31 11.13
N THR A 61 -8.75 15.58 9.88
CA THR A 61 -10.11 15.99 9.54
C THR A 61 -11.14 14.88 9.83
N GLY A 62 -10.81 13.63 9.51
CA GLY A 62 -11.69 12.48 9.76
C GLY A 62 -11.77 12.06 11.23
N ALA A 63 -10.81 12.47 12.06
CA ALA A 63 -10.78 12.20 13.50
C ALA A 63 -11.64 13.18 14.32
N ALA A 64 -12.56 13.91 13.69
CA ALA A 64 -13.47 14.85 14.34
C ALA A 64 -14.21 14.25 15.55
N GLN A 65 -14.63 15.13 16.47
CA GLN A 65 -15.24 14.73 17.75
C GLN A 65 -16.43 13.79 17.53
N PRO A 66 -16.48 12.64 18.20
CA PRO A 66 -17.60 11.74 18.09
C PRO A 66 -18.86 12.39 18.66
N SER A 67 -19.95 12.40 17.89
CA SER A 67 -21.27 12.77 18.39
C SER A 67 -21.78 11.68 19.34
N THR A 68 -22.50 12.10 20.38
CA THR A 68 -23.19 11.19 21.32
C THR A 68 -24.64 10.94 20.93
N GLU A 69 -25.17 11.65 19.92
CA GLU A 69 -26.60 11.64 19.59
C GLU A 69 -27.07 10.33 18.98
N ASP A 70 -26.18 9.62 18.21
CA ASP A 70 -26.48 8.30 17.67
C ASP A 70 -25.34 7.33 17.96
N ALA A 71 -25.48 6.49 18.97
CA ALA A 71 -24.46 5.53 19.36
C ALA A 71 -24.28 4.42 18.31
N ALA A 72 -23.27 4.54 17.45
CA ALA A 72 -22.94 3.55 16.41
C ALA A 72 -22.08 2.38 16.91
N ASN A 73 -21.60 2.42 18.15
CA ASN A 73 -20.81 1.34 18.76
C ASN A 73 -20.89 1.36 20.28
N LEU A 74 -20.40 0.27 20.91
CA LEU A 74 -20.43 0.12 22.37
C LEU A 74 -19.75 1.26 23.12
N PHE A 75 -18.62 1.79 22.62
CA PHE A 75 -17.90 2.86 23.29
C PHE A 75 -18.70 4.16 23.33
N GLN A 76 -19.43 4.47 22.27
CA GLN A 76 -20.36 5.61 22.22
C GLN A 76 -21.55 5.38 23.16
N LEU A 77 -22.14 4.18 23.14
CA LEU A 77 -23.26 3.82 23.99
C LEU A 77 -22.95 4.01 25.50
N VAL A 78 -21.75 3.68 25.93
CA VAL A 78 -21.32 3.82 27.35
C VAL A 78 -20.63 5.16 27.64
N GLY A 79 -20.59 6.09 26.69
CA GLY A 79 -19.98 7.42 26.86
C GLY A 79 -18.44 7.43 26.94
N ALA A 80 -17.78 6.37 26.52
CA ALA A 80 -16.32 6.24 26.54
C ALA A 80 -15.66 6.99 25.34
N LEU A 81 -15.88 8.29 25.25
CA LEU A 81 -15.54 9.11 24.05
C LEU A 81 -14.04 9.12 23.71
N LYS A 82 -13.15 9.02 24.70
CA LYS A 82 -11.70 8.90 24.44
C LYS A 82 -11.36 7.61 23.70
N LEU A 83 -12.04 6.48 24.04
CA LEU A 83 -11.85 5.21 23.32
C LEU A 83 -12.44 5.26 21.90
N VAL A 84 -13.58 5.94 21.71
CA VAL A 84 -14.16 6.19 20.39
C VAL A 84 -13.15 6.93 19.51
N ARG A 85 -12.58 8.03 20.02
CA ARG A 85 -11.59 8.84 19.30
C ARG A 85 -10.34 8.04 18.97
N ALA A 86 -9.77 7.33 19.94
CA ALA A 86 -8.57 6.51 19.73
C ALA A 86 -8.80 5.42 18.68
N ASN A 87 -9.96 4.73 18.72
CA ASN A 87 -10.30 3.73 17.73
C ASN A 87 -10.51 4.32 16.33
N SER A 88 -11.18 5.48 16.23
CA SER A 88 -11.36 6.19 14.96
C SER A 88 -10.02 6.60 14.34
N VAL A 89 -9.14 7.21 15.13
CA VAL A 89 -7.79 7.58 14.69
C VAL A 89 -7.01 6.36 14.22
N SER A 90 -7.00 5.27 15.00
CA SER A 90 -6.29 4.04 14.64
C SER A 90 -6.77 3.44 13.30
N ARG A 91 -8.08 3.44 13.06
CA ARG A 91 -8.66 2.97 11.79
C ARG A 91 -8.27 3.88 10.61
N LEU A 92 -8.38 5.20 10.78
CA LEU A 92 -8.01 6.18 9.75
C LEU A 92 -6.52 6.07 9.41
N VAL A 93 -5.66 6.01 10.43
CA VAL A 93 -4.22 5.79 10.25
C VAL A 93 -3.96 4.52 9.45
N SER A 94 -4.55 3.39 9.85
CA SER A 94 -4.34 2.10 9.17
C SER A 94 -4.80 2.12 7.72
N THR A 95 -5.91 2.78 7.42
CA THR A 95 -6.47 2.86 6.07
C THR A 95 -5.62 3.78 5.17
N HIS A 96 -5.37 5.01 5.61
CA HIS A 96 -4.73 6.01 4.77
C HIS A 96 -3.23 5.78 4.59
N LEU A 97 -2.55 5.22 5.59
CA LEU A 97 -1.12 4.93 5.45
C LEU A 97 -0.84 3.75 4.52
N GLY A 98 -1.76 2.78 4.39
CA GLY A 98 -1.63 1.75 3.36
C GLY A 98 -1.42 2.38 1.98
N SER A 99 -2.35 3.26 1.59
CA SER A 99 -2.28 3.98 0.30
C SER A 99 -1.07 4.92 0.19
N ALA A 100 -0.61 5.49 1.30
CA ALA A 100 0.60 6.32 1.27
C ALA A 100 1.85 5.53 0.87
N TRP A 101 2.02 4.31 1.41
CA TRP A 101 3.17 3.46 1.06
C TRP A 101 3.13 3.01 -0.40
N GLU A 102 1.95 2.70 -0.92
CA GLU A 102 1.73 2.36 -2.33
C GLU A 102 2.13 3.54 -3.25
N GLU A 103 1.67 4.75 -2.92
CA GLU A 103 2.00 5.95 -3.65
C GLU A 103 3.50 6.29 -3.58
N MET A 104 4.12 6.21 -2.40
CA MET A 104 5.57 6.41 -2.25
C MET A 104 6.37 5.40 -3.07
N ALA A 105 5.98 4.13 -3.06
CA ALA A 105 6.62 3.09 -3.87
C ALA A 105 6.49 3.37 -5.37
N SER A 106 5.35 3.90 -5.83
CA SER A 106 5.12 4.25 -7.23
C SER A 106 5.96 5.43 -7.73
N LEU A 107 6.53 6.25 -6.85
CA LEU A 107 7.48 7.30 -7.23
C LEU A 107 8.83 6.76 -7.71
N SER A 108 9.15 5.50 -7.41
CA SER A 108 10.35 4.86 -7.94
C SER A 108 10.38 4.91 -9.48
N HIS A 109 11.57 5.15 -10.03
CA HIS A 109 11.80 5.02 -11.47
C HIS A 109 11.77 3.57 -11.96
N LEU A 110 11.73 2.60 -11.05
CA LEU A 110 11.64 1.17 -11.33
C LEU A 110 10.23 0.60 -11.14
N ALA A 111 9.24 1.42 -10.73
CA ALA A 111 7.92 0.95 -10.37
C ALA A 111 6.79 1.78 -11.00
N VAL A 112 5.64 1.15 -11.14
CA VAL A 112 4.37 1.77 -11.53
C VAL A 112 3.24 1.27 -10.62
N SER A 113 2.21 2.10 -10.44
CA SER A 113 0.93 1.66 -9.91
C SER A 113 0.00 1.32 -11.08
N PRO A 114 -0.48 0.08 -11.21
CA PRO A 114 -1.42 -0.27 -12.28
C PRO A 114 -2.68 0.59 -12.25
N GLU A 115 -3.18 0.91 -11.06
CA GLU A 115 -4.37 1.74 -10.90
C GLU A 115 -4.11 3.22 -11.25
N ALA A 116 -3.03 3.81 -10.74
CA ALA A 116 -2.73 5.22 -10.96
C ALA A 116 -2.20 5.52 -12.37
N ASP A 117 -1.34 4.64 -12.93
CA ASP A 117 -0.70 4.87 -14.22
C ASP A 117 -1.58 4.43 -15.42
N PHE A 118 -2.47 3.43 -15.23
CA PHE A 118 -3.24 2.82 -16.33
C PHE A 118 -4.75 2.74 -16.06
N GLY A 119 -5.25 3.14 -14.88
CA GLY A 119 -6.65 3.01 -14.50
C GLY A 119 -7.11 1.55 -14.35
N VAL A 120 -6.20 0.60 -14.15
CA VAL A 120 -6.48 -0.83 -14.06
C VAL A 120 -6.15 -1.35 -12.67
N ARG A 121 -7.16 -1.90 -11.99
CA ARG A 121 -6.98 -2.51 -10.69
C ARG A 121 -6.69 -4.01 -10.83
N LEU A 122 -5.45 -4.41 -10.53
CA LEU A 122 -5.07 -5.81 -10.46
C LEU A 122 -5.36 -6.36 -9.05
N LYS A 123 -6.05 -7.50 -8.97
CA LYS A 123 -6.37 -8.14 -7.68
C LYS A 123 -5.10 -8.46 -6.88
N GLY A 124 -5.02 -7.95 -5.67
CA GLY A 124 -3.90 -8.22 -4.76
C GLY A 124 -2.57 -7.56 -5.15
N VAL A 125 -2.57 -6.64 -6.13
CA VAL A 125 -1.36 -5.94 -6.59
C VAL A 125 -1.53 -4.44 -6.44
N ASP A 126 -0.66 -3.84 -5.67
CA ASP A 126 -0.63 -2.40 -5.42
C ASP A 126 0.38 -1.70 -6.35
N VAL A 127 1.56 -2.32 -6.55
CA VAL A 127 2.58 -1.84 -7.47
C VAL A 127 3.22 -2.99 -8.26
N VAL A 128 3.70 -2.67 -9.46
CA VAL A 128 4.55 -3.57 -10.26
C VAL A 128 5.88 -2.89 -10.49
N PHE A 129 6.98 -3.59 -10.23
CA PHE A 129 8.31 -3.04 -10.42
C PHE A 129 9.23 -4.00 -11.18
N LEU A 130 10.31 -3.44 -11.74
CA LEU A 130 11.31 -4.19 -12.49
C LEU A 130 12.45 -4.65 -11.57
N GLU A 131 12.63 -5.96 -11.43
CA GLU A 131 13.76 -6.59 -10.75
C GLU A 131 14.61 -7.35 -11.78
N GLY A 132 15.78 -6.80 -12.13
CA GLY A 132 16.55 -7.29 -13.26
C GLY A 132 15.77 -7.16 -14.57
N GLU A 133 15.43 -8.27 -15.20
CA GLU A 133 14.63 -8.31 -16.46
C GLU A 133 13.15 -8.67 -16.21
N TYR A 134 12.73 -8.80 -14.97
CA TYR A 134 11.42 -9.35 -14.64
C TYR A 134 10.54 -8.37 -13.88
N LEU A 135 9.26 -8.40 -14.21
CA LEU A 135 8.24 -7.69 -13.45
C LEU A 135 7.88 -8.44 -12.17
N ARG A 136 7.80 -7.72 -11.06
CA ARG A 136 7.36 -8.20 -9.75
C ARG A 136 6.01 -7.60 -9.42
N HIS A 137 5.00 -8.44 -9.33
CA HIS A 137 3.64 -8.04 -8.95
C HIS A 137 3.53 -8.04 -7.43
N THR A 138 3.37 -6.86 -6.84
CA THR A 138 3.61 -6.67 -5.41
C THR A 138 2.39 -6.15 -4.69
N GLN A 139 2.04 -6.82 -3.58
CA GLN A 139 1.14 -6.29 -2.57
C GLN A 139 1.96 -5.66 -1.45
N ILE A 140 1.60 -4.44 -1.04
CA ILE A 140 2.29 -3.71 0.02
C ILE A 140 1.40 -3.67 1.28
N LYS A 141 2.00 -3.93 2.42
CA LYS A 141 1.39 -3.74 3.74
C LYS A 141 2.31 -2.89 4.61
N THR A 142 1.76 -2.23 5.63
CA THR A 142 2.55 -1.36 6.49
C THR A 142 3.65 -2.13 7.20
N GLN A 143 3.35 -3.30 7.77
CA GLN A 143 4.29 -4.09 8.57
C GLN A 143 4.03 -5.60 8.42
N ARG A 144 4.94 -6.43 8.93
CA ARG A 144 4.94 -7.89 8.73
C ARG A 144 3.71 -8.61 9.27
N ASN A 145 3.05 -8.11 10.31
CA ASN A 145 1.90 -8.73 10.97
C ASN A 145 0.56 -8.08 10.62
N THR A 146 0.47 -7.33 9.52
CA THR A 146 -0.76 -6.62 9.13
C THR A 146 -1.89 -7.58 8.76
N LEU A 147 -1.58 -8.74 8.17
CA LEU A 147 -2.60 -9.70 7.76
C LEU A 147 -3.00 -10.62 8.92
N THR A 148 -4.29 -10.71 9.17
CA THR A 148 -4.87 -11.59 10.19
C THR A 148 -5.97 -12.48 9.61
N GLY A 149 -6.19 -13.64 10.22
CA GLY A 149 -7.31 -14.53 9.90
C GLY A 149 -7.46 -14.85 8.39
N SER A 150 -8.68 -14.69 7.89
CA SER A 150 -9.05 -14.98 6.49
C SER A 150 -8.36 -14.11 5.44
N GLN A 151 -7.87 -12.94 5.81
CA GLN A 151 -7.17 -12.04 4.89
C GLN A 151 -5.90 -12.67 4.32
N LYS A 152 -5.21 -13.51 5.09
CA LYS A 152 -4.00 -14.20 4.67
C LYS A 152 -4.24 -15.12 3.47
N GLY A 153 -5.23 -16.00 3.56
CA GLY A 153 -5.59 -16.91 2.47
C GLY A 153 -5.98 -16.16 1.20
N ARG A 154 -6.78 -15.12 1.34
CA ARG A 154 -7.18 -14.26 0.23
C ARG A 154 -5.98 -13.58 -0.44
N SER A 155 -5.10 -12.94 0.31
CA SER A 155 -3.90 -12.29 -0.25
C SER A 155 -2.99 -13.28 -1.00
N ILE A 156 -2.81 -14.50 -0.48
CA ILE A 156 -2.04 -15.53 -1.16
C ILE A 156 -2.71 -15.94 -2.48
N SER A 157 -4.01 -16.21 -2.48
CA SER A 157 -4.73 -16.64 -3.67
C SER A 157 -4.73 -15.56 -4.76
N GLU A 158 -4.94 -14.30 -4.39
CA GLU A 158 -4.92 -13.17 -5.31
C GLU A 158 -3.52 -12.94 -5.90
N LEU A 159 -2.46 -12.94 -5.09
CA LEU A 159 -1.08 -12.76 -5.55
C LEU A 159 -0.63 -13.90 -6.49
N ARG A 160 -1.04 -15.13 -6.23
CA ARG A 160 -0.71 -16.29 -7.09
C ARG A 160 -1.29 -16.23 -8.51
N LEU A 161 -2.20 -15.30 -8.78
CA LEU A 161 -2.71 -15.06 -10.13
C LEU A 161 -1.66 -14.42 -11.04
N HIS A 162 -0.67 -13.77 -10.45
CA HIS A 162 0.32 -12.98 -11.16
C HIS A 162 1.66 -13.70 -11.23
N PRO A 163 2.45 -13.46 -12.31
CA PRO A 163 3.80 -13.99 -12.39
C PRO A 163 4.70 -13.31 -11.33
N ARG A 164 5.59 -14.13 -10.71
CA ARG A 164 6.58 -13.66 -9.74
C ARG A 164 6.01 -12.77 -8.64
N PRO A 165 5.00 -13.26 -7.90
CA PRO A 165 4.31 -12.47 -6.89
C PRO A 165 5.22 -12.17 -5.71
N LEU A 166 5.05 -10.96 -5.14
CA LEU A 166 5.77 -10.51 -3.97
C LEU A 166 4.80 -9.94 -2.93
N PHE A 167 4.97 -10.36 -1.70
CA PHE A 167 4.32 -9.72 -0.55
C PHE A 167 5.33 -8.84 0.19
N ALA A 168 5.12 -7.55 0.19
CA ALA A 168 6.03 -6.58 0.79
C ALA A 168 5.45 -5.97 2.07
N ALA A 169 6.28 -5.79 3.09
CA ALA A 169 6.00 -4.94 4.23
C ALA A 169 6.86 -3.67 4.14
N ALA A 170 6.22 -2.50 4.18
CA ALA A 170 6.92 -1.22 4.10
C ALA A 170 7.95 -1.07 5.23
N PHE A 171 7.63 -1.59 6.42
CA PHE A 171 8.51 -1.55 7.59
C PHE A 171 8.82 -2.95 8.10
N ASP A 172 10.07 -3.14 8.51
CA ASP A 172 10.58 -4.38 9.10
C ASP A 172 10.27 -4.44 10.60
N VAL A 173 8.97 -4.44 10.93
CA VAL A 173 8.45 -4.41 12.30
C VAL A 173 7.57 -5.64 12.53
N ALA A 174 7.62 -6.17 13.74
CA ALA A 174 6.89 -7.36 14.21
C ALA A 174 7.29 -8.68 13.52
N SER A 175 6.67 -9.77 13.92
CA SER A 175 6.87 -11.10 13.32
C SER A 175 5.97 -11.28 12.10
N TRP A 176 6.44 -12.08 11.13
CA TRP A 176 5.65 -12.37 9.95
C TRP A 176 4.37 -13.17 10.27
N THR A 177 3.21 -12.63 9.86
CA THR A 177 1.97 -13.42 9.78
C THR A 177 1.77 -14.02 8.40
N PHE A 178 2.37 -13.43 7.35
CA PHE A 178 2.37 -14.01 6.00
C PHE A 178 3.35 -15.20 5.94
N PRO A 179 2.95 -16.37 5.39
CA PRO A 179 3.78 -17.57 5.38
C PRO A 179 4.97 -17.43 4.43
N PRO A 180 6.05 -18.23 4.62
CA PRO A 180 7.22 -18.21 3.76
C PRO A 180 6.92 -18.76 2.35
N LEU A 181 7.82 -18.48 1.38
CA LEU A 181 7.72 -18.92 -0.01
C LEU A 181 7.42 -20.41 -0.16
N ALA A 182 8.07 -21.26 0.63
CA ALA A 182 7.90 -22.71 0.56
C ALA A 182 6.46 -23.19 0.78
N SER A 183 5.68 -22.47 1.59
CA SER A 183 4.28 -22.83 1.88
C SER A 183 3.27 -21.95 1.15
N SER A 184 3.61 -20.69 0.83
CA SER A 184 2.69 -19.76 0.16
C SER A 184 2.84 -19.74 -1.35
N GLY A 185 3.99 -20.10 -1.92
CA GLY A 185 4.33 -19.86 -3.31
C GLY A 185 4.52 -18.37 -3.66
N VAL A 186 4.57 -17.50 -2.64
CA VAL A 186 4.74 -16.06 -2.77
C VAL A 186 5.95 -15.63 -1.95
N GLU A 187 6.89 -14.93 -2.57
CA GLU A 187 8.03 -14.36 -1.87
C GLU A 187 7.58 -13.23 -0.93
N ARG A 188 8.27 -13.04 0.19
CA ARG A 188 8.00 -11.96 1.14
C ARG A 188 9.27 -11.19 1.46
N VAL A 189 9.15 -9.86 1.56
CA VAL A 189 10.26 -8.95 1.84
C VAL A 189 9.78 -7.81 2.74
N ALA A 190 10.68 -7.18 3.52
CA ALA A 190 10.30 -6.07 4.40
C ALA A 190 11.38 -5.00 4.50
N GLY A 191 10.94 -3.78 4.85
CA GLY A 191 11.80 -2.66 5.21
C GLY A 191 12.87 -2.35 4.17
N ALA A 192 14.11 -2.18 4.60
CA ALA A 192 15.22 -1.81 3.74
C ALA A 192 15.38 -2.73 2.52
N ALA A 193 15.17 -4.04 2.69
CA ALA A 193 15.26 -4.99 1.59
C ALA A 193 14.17 -4.79 0.52
N PHE A 194 12.98 -4.32 0.90
CA PHE A 194 11.92 -3.97 -0.06
C PHE A 194 12.24 -2.65 -0.78
N TRP A 195 12.52 -1.58 -0.02
CA TRP A 195 12.74 -0.27 -0.60
C TRP A 195 13.98 -0.20 -1.48
N SER A 196 15.04 -0.96 -1.16
CA SER A 196 16.24 -1.06 -2.02
C SER A 196 15.95 -1.67 -3.39
N LYS A 197 15.00 -2.63 -3.50
CA LYS A 197 14.54 -3.17 -4.79
C LYS A 197 13.89 -2.09 -5.69
N LEU A 198 13.37 -1.06 -5.08
CA LEU A 198 12.78 0.10 -5.75
C LEU A 198 13.79 1.22 -6.01
N GLY A 199 15.04 1.07 -5.58
CA GLY A 199 16.05 2.13 -5.64
C GLY A 199 15.73 3.33 -4.74
N ILE A 200 15.03 3.09 -3.64
CA ILE A 200 14.62 4.09 -2.64
C ILE A 200 15.43 3.85 -1.35
N ASP A 201 15.98 4.93 -0.79
CA ASP A 201 16.65 4.86 0.50
C ASP A 201 15.60 4.67 1.61
N TYR A 202 15.76 3.60 2.37
CA TYR A 202 14.88 3.30 3.50
C TYR A 202 14.94 4.34 4.62
N ALA A 203 16.09 5.01 4.80
CA ALA A 203 16.23 6.08 5.78
C ALA A 203 15.30 7.28 5.46
N ASP A 204 15.10 7.59 4.18
CA ASP A 204 14.16 8.63 3.75
C ASP A 204 12.72 8.26 4.08
N VAL A 205 12.35 6.99 3.83
CA VAL A 205 11.01 6.48 4.16
C VAL A 205 10.74 6.53 5.66
N VAL A 206 11.68 6.03 6.48
CA VAL A 206 11.57 6.04 7.94
C VAL A 206 11.53 7.46 8.48
N GLY A 207 12.38 8.34 7.95
CA GLY A 207 12.43 9.74 8.36
C GLY A 207 11.14 10.49 8.06
N ALA A 208 10.54 10.29 6.87
CA ALA A 208 9.25 10.88 6.51
C ALA A 208 8.12 10.34 7.39
N ALA A 209 8.08 9.02 7.59
CA ALA A 209 7.10 8.39 8.48
C ALA A 209 7.18 8.93 9.91
N ARG A 210 8.39 9.05 10.46
CA ARG A 210 8.61 9.60 11.81
C ARG A 210 8.09 11.03 11.94
N ALA A 211 8.42 11.90 10.99
CA ALA A 211 7.95 13.28 11.00
C ALA A 211 6.41 13.37 10.97
N CYS A 212 5.79 12.56 10.10
CA CYS A 212 4.33 12.49 9.98
C CYS A 212 3.67 12.00 11.28
N PHE A 213 4.15 10.90 11.88
CA PHE A 213 3.52 10.32 13.06
C PHE A 213 3.68 11.20 14.31
N LEU A 214 4.84 11.81 14.51
CA LEU A 214 5.03 12.76 15.63
C LEU A 214 4.13 13.98 15.46
N GLY A 215 3.99 14.53 14.25
CA GLY A 215 3.05 15.62 13.99
C GLY A 215 1.57 15.23 14.18
N LEU A 216 1.20 14.00 13.86
CA LEU A 216 -0.15 13.47 14.14
C LEU A 216 -0.38 13.32 15.65
N GLU A 217 0.59 12.78 16.39
CA GLU A 217 0.52 12.62 17.83
C GLU A 217 0.32 13.97 18.52
N ASP A 218 1.16 14.96 18.20
CA ASP A 218 1.07 16.32 18.72
C ASP A 218 -0.29 16.97 18.42
N THR A 219 -0.83 16.77 17.20
CA THR A 219 -2.09 17.40 16.80
C THR A 219 -3.32 16.73 17.41
N LEU A 220 -3.29 15.42 17.58
CA LEU A 220 -4.48 14.66 17.98
C LEU A 220 -4.58 14.42 19.50
N PHE A 221 -3.48 14.49 20.22
CA PHE A 221 -3.43 14.08 21.63
C PHE A 221 -2.81 15.11 22.60
N SER A 222 -2.37 16.28 22.09
CA SER A 222 -1.92 17.42 22.91
C SER A 222 -3.05 18.22 23.59
#